data_78237ac1880526f57e6778f11af0c1ac
#
_entry.id   78237ac1880526f57e6778f11af0c1ac
#
_cell.length_a   1.000
_cell.length_b   1.000
_cell.length_c   1.000
_cell.angle_alpha   90.00
_cell.angle_beta   90.00
_cell.angle_gamma   90.00
#
_symmetry.space_group_name_H-M   'P 1'
#
loop_
_entity.id
_entity.type
_entity.pdbx_description
1 polymer ?
#
loop_
_entity_poly.entity_id
_entity_poly.type
_entity_poly.pdbx_seq_one_letter_code
_entity_poly.pdbx_strand_id
1 'polypeptide(L)'
;MKLFLNRNFACMFFGRILTNVGDSLYAVAAMWLVYDLGGSTFYTGLAGFLTILPRMIQLLAGPIIDRLPIRKLLITTQLTQALLLLIIPVASYYGFLTVTLVLIISPILTTLNMFVYPAQMAALPSLVENDDLTKANSYFTVAYQGIEIGCNAIAGVLIVAIGAVSIYVLDSVMFLIGAILFSFLRVPAAPKKTSTEGKSLKTFIRTYGNELKEGISVLFNKTLSKLLIGVIGINLVGGATFVVLPAFSDYKGGVEIYGFLLMAQAAGSLTGALLTPYLKLERFGLGKVYAYAFMVSGILWSVAIFSPWTWLVVTLYGLAWLPGGITNILINTVLQKGIPKKLLGRVFSAAYSVSGIALPLGSMAGGVLGVYIGSQYVIALSGIVVLCVGLIWLVDKQTRNLPKINEINESTFIKDEPKQMILSETV
;
A
#
# COMPACT_ATOMS: atom_id res chain seq x y z
N MET A 1 0.84 19.32 20.82
CA MET A 1 2.23 19.54 21.26
C MET A 1 2.61 18.71 22.48
N LYS A 2 1.72 18.45 23.48
CA LYS A 2 2.07 17.65 24.68
C LYS A 2 2.61 16.24 24.40
N LEU A 3 2.12 15.54 23.37
CA LEU A 3 2.59 14.20 23.00
C LEU A 3 4.09 14.13 22.65
N PHE A 4 4.63 15.15 21.98
CA PHE A 4 6.06 15.17 21.62
C PHE A 4 6.99 15.52 22.79
N LEU A 5 6.44 15.98 23.93
CA LEU A 5 7.18 16.12 25.18
C LEU A 5 7.41 14.76 25.85
N ASN A 6 6.61 13.75 25.51
CA ASN A 6 6.85 12.39 25.91
C ASN A 6 8.00 11.80 25.10
N ARG A 7 9.16 11.62 25.75
CA ARG A 7 10.39 11.10 25.11
C ARG A 7 10.16 9.76 24.38
N ASN A 8 9.39 8.86 24.97
CA ASN A 8 9.13 7.56 24.37
C ASN A 8 8.30 7.68 23.09
N PHE A 9 7.24 8.51 23.12
CA PHE A 9 6.45 8.78 21.91
C PHE A 9 7.30 9.47 20.83
N ALA A 10 8.08 10.48 21.20
CA ALA A 10 8.95 11.17 20.25
C ALA A 10 9.98 10.24 19.61
N CYS A 11 10.67 9.39 20.39
CA CYS A 11 11.62 8.42 19.85
C CYS A 11 10.94 7.41 18.91
N MET A 12 9.75 6.92 19.26
CA MET A 12 8.97 6.04 18.39
C MET A 12 8.56 6.76 17.10
N PHE A 13 8.01 7.96 17.23
CA PHE A 13 7.50 8.73 16.09
C PHE A 13 8.62 9.09 15.11
N PHE A 14 9.67 9.77 15.58
CA PHE A 14 10.76 10.19 14.70
C PHE A 14 11.57 9.02 14.15
N GLY A 15 11.79 7.97 14.94
CA GLY A 15 12.42 6.74 14.47
C GLY A 15 11.61 6.10 13.33
N ARG A 16 10.30 6.02 13.47
CA ARG A 16 9.42 5.47 12.43
C ARG A 16 9.29 6.36 11.20
N ILE A 17 9.23 7.69 11.39
CA ILE A 17 9.25 8.66 10.28
C ILE A 17 10.50 8.45 9.44
N LEU A 18 11.67 8.46 10.08
CA LEU A 18 12.95 8.36 9.40
C LEU A 18 13.08 7.05 8.61
N THR A 19 12.74 5.92 9.25
CA THR A 19 12.82 4.62 8.58
C THR A 19 11.76 4.47 7.47
N ASN A 20 10.59 5.09 7.60
CA ASN A 20 9.57 5.08 6.55
C ASN A 20 9.97 5.94 5.34
N VAL A 21 10.69 7.06 5.55
CA VAL A 21 11.30 7.84 4.47
C VAL A 21 12.30 6.97 3.70
N GLY A 22 13.21 6.28 4.41
CA GLY A 22 14.16 5.37 3.81
C GLY A 22 13.47 4.28 2.99
N ASP A 23 12.54 3.54 3.61
CA ASP A 23 11.75 2.50 2.94
C ASP A 23 11.08 2.99 1.63
N SER A 24 10.52 4.21 1.66
CA SER A 24 9.81 4.77 0.50
C SER A 24 10.78 5.12 -0.63
N LEU A 25 11.93 5.73 -0.32
CA LEU A 25 12.98 6.05 -1.29
C LEU A 25 13.62 4.78 -1.85
N TYR A 26 13.92 3.81 -0.97
CA TYR A 26 14.45 2.51 -1.36
C TYR A 26 13.54 1.78 -2.35
N ALA A 27 12.21 1.75 -2.11
CA ALA A 27 11.29 1.03 -2.98
C ALA A 27 11.35 1.52 -4.44
N VAL A 28 11.46 2.83 -4.64
CA VAL A 28 11.61 3.45 -5.97
C VAL A 28 12.99 3.17 -6.57
N ALA A 29 14.06 3.35 -5.76
CA ALA A 29 15.42 3.11 -6.20
C ALA A 29 15.69 1.66 -6.55
N ALA A 30 15.13 0.71 -5.77
CA ALA A 30 15.26 -0.72 -6.02
C ALA A 30 14.60 -1.12 -7.34
N MET A 31 13.41 -0.60 -7.65
CA MET A 31 12.72 -0.90 -8.90
C MET A 31 13.49 -0.38 -10.11
N TRP A 32 14.04 0.84 -10.03
CA TRP A 32 14.91 1.38 -11.07
C TRP A 32 16.19 0.56 -11.23
N LEU A 33 16.88 0.27 -10.11
CA LEU A 33 18.14 -0.48 -10.13
C LEU A 33 17.98 -1.89 -10.69
N VAL A 34 16.87 -2.57 -10.38
CA VAL A 34 16.54 -3.89 -10.95
C VAL A 34 16.37 -3.80 -12.46
N TYR A 35 15.73 -2.74 -12.97
CA TYR A 35 15.58 -2.52 -14.39
C TYR A 35 16.92 -2.21 -15.05
N ASP A 36 17.69 -1.30 -14.49
CA ASP A 36 18.99 -0.86 -15.00
C ASP A 36 20.00 -2.02 -15.11
N LEU A 37 20.09 -2.86 -14.08
CA LEU A 37 20.96 -4.03 -14.06
C LEU A 37 20.43 -5.21 -14.89
N GLY A 38 19.12 -5.38 -14.96
CA GLY A 38 18.49 -6.53 -15.60
C GLY A 38 18.19 -6.33 -17.08
N GLY A 39 18.04 -5.09 -17.54
CA GLY A 39 17.71 -4.72 -18.91
C GLY A 39 16.34 -5.23 -19.40
N SER A 40 15.47 -5.69 -18.50
CA SER A 40 14.20 -6.32 -18.87
C SER A 40 13.12 -6.10 -17.82
N THR A 41 11.89 -5.88 -18.30
CA THR A 41 10.69 -5.79 -17.46
C THR A 41 10.37 -7.09 -16.71
N PHE A 42 10.90 -8.23 -17.15
CA PHE A 42 10.77 -9.49 -16.43
C PHE A 42 11.36 -9.39 -15.02
N TYR A 43 12.55 -8.82 -14.88
CA TYR A 43 13.21 -8.67 -13.58
C TYR A 43 12.47 -7.70 -12.67
N THR A 44 11.93 -6.60 -13.17
CA THR A 44 11.10 -5.68 -12.38
C THR A 44 9.79 -6.32 -11.99
N GLY A 45 9.18 -7.12 -12.87
CA GLY A 45 8.00 -7.92 -12.56
C GLY A 45 8.24 -8.93 -11.44
N LEU A 46 9.37 -9.64 -11.51
CA LEU A 46 9.80 -10.59 -10.49
C LEU A 46 10.11 -9.87 -9.17
N ALA A 47 10.79 -8.72 -9.20
CA ALA A 47 11.04 -7.90 -8.03
C ALA A 47 9.74 -7.45 -7.36
N GLY A 48 8.78 -6.92 -8.12
CA GLY A 48 7.46 -6.53 -7.62
C GLY A 48 6.70 -7.70 -7.00
N PHE A 49 6.72 -8.87 -7.63
CA PHE A 49 6.11 -10.08 -7.08
C PHE A 49 6.77 -10.50 -5.76
N LEU A 50 8.09 -10.62 -5.73
CA LEU A 50 8.84 -11.10 -4.57
C LEU A 50 8.78 -10.13 -3.38
N THR A 51 8.73 -8.82 -3.60
CA THR A 51 8.67 -7.82 -2.52
C THR A 51 7.29 -7.65 -1.91
N ILE A 52 6.23 -7.92 -2.68
CA ILE A 52 4.87 -7.84 -2.15
C ILE A 52 4.46 -9.12 -1.43
N LEU A 53 4.99 -10.27 -1.86
CA LEU A 53 4.64 -11.59 -1.29
C LEU A 53 4.80 -11.67 0.25
N PRO A 54 5.88 -11.19 0.89
CA PRO A 54 6.01 -11.22 2.34
C PRO A 54 4.91 -10.44 3.07
N ARG A 55 4.39 -9.35 2.48
CA ARG A 55 3.31 -8.58 3.08
C ARG A 55 2.02 -9.37 3.21
N MET A 56 1.79 -10.37 2.36
CA MET A 56 0.63 -11.25 2.45
C MET A 56 0.67 -12.16 3.67
N ILE A 57 1.87 -12.53 4.13
CA ILE A 57 2.06 -13.36 5.33
C ILE A 57 2.25 -12.51 6.61
N GLN A 58 2.24 -11.19 6.51
CA GLN A 58 2.38 -10.26 7.65
C GLN A 58 1.36 -10.53 8.77
N LEU A 59 0.20 -11.06 8.42
CA LEU A 59 -0.81 -11.48 9.38
C LEU A 59 -0.32 -12.53 10.38
N LEU A 60 0.65 -13.35 9.97
CA LEU A 60 1.28 -14.36 10.83
C LEU A 60 2.33 -13.74 11.78
N ALA A 61 2.69 -12.49 11.58
CA ALA A 61 3.67 -11.80 12.43
C ALA A 61 3.14 -11.49 13.84
N GLY A 62 1.82 -11.32 13.99
CA GLY A 62 1.20 -10.96 15.28
C GLY A 62 1.61 -11.88 16.44
N PRO A 63 1.43 -13.20 16.37
CA PRO A 63 1.81 -14.13 17.45
C PRO A 63 3.31 -14.15 17.76
N ILE A 64 4.15 -13.79 16.78
CA ILE A 64 5.60 -13.69 16.96
C ILE A 64 5.92 -12.42 17.73
N ILE A 65 5.29 -11.32 17.38
CA ILE A 65 5.47 -9.99 18.02
C ILE A 65 5.04 -10.05 19.48
N ASP A 66 3.94 -10.73 19.80
CA ASP A 66 3.42 -10.86 21.16
C ASP A 66 4.39 -11.59 22.12
N ARG A 67 5.31 -12.36 21.57
CA ARG A 67 6.31 -13.14 22.34
C ARG A 67 7.67 -12.46 22.47
N LEU A 68 7.93 -11.44 21.66
CA LEU A 68 9.23 -10.77 21.60
C LEU A 68 9.18 -9.41 22.32
N PRO A 69 10.24 -9.01 23.01
CA PRO A 69 10.34 -7.66 23.55
C PRO A 69 10.40 -6.66 22.39
N ILE A 70 9.36 -5.85 22.25
CA ILE A 70 9.12 -4.93 21.12
C ILE A 70 10.36 -4.05 20.84
N ARG A 71 10.99 -3.49 21.91
CA ARG A 71 12.21 -2.69 21.76
C ARG A 71 13.33 -3.47 21.07
N LYS A 72 13.59 -4.71 21.49
CA LYS A 72 14.62 -5.55 20.86
C LYS A 72 14.27 -5.86 19.41
N LEU A 73 13.01 -6.20 19.16
CA LEU A 73 12.52 -6.47 17.80
C LEU A 73 12.75 -5.25 16.88
N LEU A 74 12.36 -4.05 17.30
CA LEU A 74 12.57 -2.84 16.51
C LEU A 74 14.06 -2.56 16.26
N ILE A 75 14.92 -2.66 17.26
CA ILE A 75 16.35 -2.43 17.12
C ILE A 75 16.99 -3.48 16.20
N THR A 76 16.71 -4.75 16.42
CA THR A 76 17.35 -5.84 15.63
C THR A 76 16.90 -5.79 14.18
N THR A 77 15.62 -5.54 13.91
CA THR A 77 15.14 -5.41 12.52
C THR A 77 15.80 -4.24 11.81
N GLN A 78 15.91 -3.08 12.45
CA GLN A 78 16.55 -1.91 11.84
C GLN A 78 18.04 -2.12 11.59
N LEU A 79 18.79 -2.68 12.56
CA LEU A 79 20.20 -2.97 12.37
C LEU A 79 20.44 -4.02 11.26
N THR A 80 19.63 -5.07 11.23
CA THR A 80 19.75 -6.09 10.18
C THR A 80 19.43 -5.49 8.80
N GLN A 81 18.39 -4.66 8.69
CA GLN A 81 18.05 -3.97 7.43
C GLN A 81 19.17 -3.02 7.01
N ALA A 82 19.73 -2.23 7.93
CA ALA A 82 20.85 -1.35 7.63
C ALA A 82 22.06 -2.11 7.06
N LEU A 83 22.42 -3.25 7.67
CA LEU A 83 23.53 -4.08 7.21
C LEU A 83 23.25 -4.73 5.85
N LEU A 84 22.02 -5.21 5.61
CA LEU A 84 21.63 -5.80 4.33
C LEU A 84 21.63 -4.77 3.20
N LEU A 85 21.18 -3.55 3.48
CA LEU A 85 21.20 -2.46 2.49
C LEU A 85 22.63 -2.10 2.06
N LEU A 86 23.61 -2.15 2.95
CA LEU A 86 25.01 -1.89 2.63
C LEU A 86 25.65 -2.94 1.70
N ILE A 87 25.06 -4.12 1.57
CA ILE A 87 25.57 -5.14 0.63
C ILE A 87 25.52 -4.61 -0.81
N ILE A 88 24.50 -3.83 -1.18
CA ILE A 88 24.34 -3.30 -2.54
C ILE A 88 25.46 -2.31 -2.91
N PRO A 89 25.72 -1.22 -2.15
CA PRO A 89 26.82 -0.31 -2.47
C PRO A 89 28.21 -0.98 -2.37
N VAL A 90 28.40 -1.92 -1.44
CA VAL A 90 29.66 -2.70 -1.37
C VAL A 90 29.81 -3.56 -2.62
N ALA A 91 28.77 -4.27 -3.04
CA ALA A 91 28.81 -5.07 -4.28
C ALA A 91 29.07 -4.19 -5.51
N SER A 92 28.48 -2.99 -5.55
CA SER A 92 28.72 -2.01 -6.63
C SER A 92 30.18 -1.54 -6.66
N TYR A 93 30.74 -1.21 -5.48
CA TYR A 93 32.13 -0.75 -5.38
C TYR A 93 33.13 -1.79 -5.85
N TYR A 94 32.92 -3.07 -5.53
CA TYR A 94 33.77 -4.16 -5.94
C TYR A 94 33.44 -4.77 -7.31
N GLY A 95 32.45 -4.25 -8.02
CA GLY A 95 32.11 -4.66 -9.39
C GLY A 95 31.36 -6.00 -9.50
N PHE A 96 30.78 -6.53 -8.42
CA PHE A 96 29.98 -7.78 -8.44
C PHE A 96 28.47 -7.56 -8.21
N LEU A 97 28.01 -6.31 -8.34
CA LEU A 97 26.59 -6.02 -8.27
C LEU A 97 25.83 -6.64 -9.44
N THR A 98 24.84 -7.46 -9.13
CA THR A 98 24.00 -8.15 -10.12
C THR A 98 22.51 -7.98 -9.79
N VAL A 99 21.65 -8.09 -10.79
CA VAL A 99 20.19 -8.06 -10.60
C VAL A 99 19.74 -9.16 -9.62
N THR A 100 20.36 -10.34 -9.68
CA THR A 100 20.05 -11.47 -8.78
C THR A 100 20.29 -11.11 -7.32
N LEU A 101 21.37 -10.39 -7.01
CA LEU A 101 21.67 -9.95 -5.66
C LEU A 101 20.57 -9.02 -5.12
N VAL A 102 20.12 -8.07 -5.93
CA VAL A 102 19.03 -7.15 -5.56
C VAL A 102 17.72 -7.93 -5.36
N LEU A 103 17.40 -8.88 -6.26
CA LEU A 103 16.22 -9.73 -6.18
C LEU A 103 16.18 -10.63 -4.94
N ILE A 104 17.34 -11.03 -4.40
CA ILE A 104 17.43 -11.82 -3.17
C ILE A 104 17.29 -10.92 -1.94
N ILE A 105 17.95 -9.77 -1.92
CA ILE A 105 17.97 -8.87 -0.76
C ILE A 105 16.61 -8.20 -0.54
N SER A 106 15.93 -7.78 -1.61
CA SER A 106 14.67 -7.03 -1.52
C SER A 106 13.55 -7.76 -0.77
N PRO A 107 13.22 -9.03 -1.04
CA PRO A 107 12.20 -9.74 -0.27
C PRO A 107 12.63 -10.01 1.18
N ILE A 108 13.92 -10.15 1.46
CA ILE A 108 14.43 -10.31 2.84
C ILE A 108 14.19 -9.00 3.62
N LEU A 109 14.51 -7.85 3.04
CA LEU A 109 14.23 -6.53 3.63
C LEU A 109 12.74 -6.35 3.90
N THR A 110 11.87 -6.68 2.93
CA THR A 110 10.42 -6.59 3.10
C THR A 110 9.91 -7.54 4.18
N THR A 111 10.49 -8.75 4.28
CA THR A 111 10.17 -9.72 5.35
C THR A 111 10.52 -9.18 6.73
N LEU A 112 11.65 -8.51 6.88
CA LEU A 112 12.02 -7.86 8.14
C LEU A 112 11.11 -6.69 8.46
N ASN A 113 10.76 -5.89 7.45
CA ASN A 113 9.90 -4.71 7.61
C ASN A 113 8.46 -5.08 8.02
N MET A 114 7.96 -6.27 7.63
CA MET A 114 6.59 -6.67 7.97
C MET A 114 6.32 -6.74 9.48
N PHE A 115 7.35 -6.89 10.32
CA PHE A 115 7.21 -6.92 11.78
C PHE A 115 7.13 -5.52 12.41
N VAL A 116 7.61 -4.50 11.72
CA VAL A 116 7.86 -3.17 12.32
C VAL A 116 6.56 -2.42 12.60
N TYR A 117 5.63 -2.38 11.64
CA TYR A 117 4.35 -1.71 11.81
C TYR A 117 3.46 -2.35 12.90
N PRO A 118 3.25 -3.67 12.93
CA PRO A 118 2.51 -4.31 14.01
C PRO A 118 3.17 -4.14 15.39
N ALA A 119 4.51 -4.18 15.46
CA ALA A 119 5.23 -3.92 16.70
C ALA A 119 5.01 -2.49 17.23
N GLN A 120 5.00 -1.51 16.34
CA GLN A 120 4.65 -0.14 16.67
C GLN A 120 3.21 -0.03 17.21
N MET A 121 2.24 -0.64 16.53
CA MET A 121 0.84 -0.63 16.96
C MET A 121 0.66 -1.28 18.33
N ALA A 122 1.39 -2.37 18.62
CA ALA A 122 1.39 -3.03 19.92
C ALA A 122 2.04 -2.18 21.02
N ALA A 123 3.07 -1.40 20.70
CA ALA A 123 3.76 -0.54 21.67
C ALA A 123 2.97 0.74 22.01
N LEU A 124 2.30 1.33 21.04
CA LEU A 124 1.73 2.68 21.14
C LEU A 124 0.82 2.89 22.36
N PRO A 125 -0.09 1.96 22.72
CA PRO A 125 -0.93 2.11 23.92
C PRO A 125 -0.15 2.17 25.23
N SER A 126 1.07 1.65 25.27
CA SER A 126 1.95 1.69 26.45
C SER A 126 2.83 2.95 26.52
N LEU A 127 2.87 3.72 25.43
CA LEU A 127 3.71 4.93 25.31
C LEU A 127 2.93 6.23 25.52
N VAL A 128 1.60 6.21 25.36
CA VAL A 128 0.73 7.38 25.46
C VAL A 128 -0.46 7.09 26.35
N GLU A 129 -1.09 8.14 26.90
CA GLU A 129 -2.32 8.03 27.66
C GLU A 129 -3.49 7.64 26.72
N ASN A 130 -4.51 6.95 27.26
CA ASN A 130 -5.66 6.47 26.47
C ASN A 130 -6.36 7.61 25.72
N ASP A 131 -6.50 8.78 26.33
CA ASP A 131 -7.16 9.95 25.74
C ASP A 131 -6.37 10.53 24.54
N ASP A 132 -5.06 10.33 24.51
CA ASP A 132 -4.19 10.80 23.45
C ASP A 132 -3.92 9.74 22.36
N LEU A 133 -4.38 8.50 22.52
CA LEU A 133 -4.11 7.40 21.61
C LEU A 133 -4.65 7.69 20.18
N THR A 134 -5.85 8.25 20.07
CA THR A 134 -6.44 8.65 18.78
C THR A 134 -5.61 9.71 18.08
N LYS A 135 -5.12 10.70 18.82
CA LYS A 135 -4.24 11.75 18.25
C LYS A 135 -2.91 11.19 17.80
N ALA A 136 -2.32 10.28 18.61
CA ALA A 136 -1.06 9.62 18.28
C ALA A 136 -1.17 8.82 16.97
N ASN A 137 -2.22 8.02 16.81
CA ASN A 137 -2.51 7.28 15.58
C ASN A 137 -2.72 8.23 14.38
N SER A 138 -3.43 9.34 14.57
CA SER A 138 -3.63 10.34 13.53
C SER A 138 -2.31 10.94 13.06
N TYR A 139 -1.39 11.29 13.96
CA TYR A 139 -0.07 11.79 13.59
C TYR A 139 0.72 10.77 12.74
N PHE A 140 0.73 9.49 13.13
CA PHE A 140 1.37 8.46 12.33
C PHE A 140 0.73 8.30 10.95
N THR A 141 -0.60 8.28 10.88
CA THR A 141 -1.33 8.14 9.60
C THR A 141 -1.00 9.28 8.64
N VAL A 142 -1.09 10.53 9.11
CA VAL A 142 -0.78 11.71 8.30
C VAL A 142 0.69 11.70 7.86
N ALA A 143 1.60 11.34 8.78
CA ALA A 143 3.01 11.29 8.47
C ALA A 143 3.31 10.22 7.41
N TYR A 144 2.78 9.00 7.54
CA TYR A 144 3.02 7.93 6.56
C TYR A 144 2.47 8.27 5.18
N GLN A 145 1.25 8.80 5.09
CA GLN A 145 0.69 9.24 3.81
C GLN A 145 1.50 10.39 3.20
N GLY A 146 1.90 11.36 4.01
CA GLY A 146 2.72 12.48 3.56
C GLY A 146 4.10 12.03 3.07
N ILE A 147 4.73 11.08 3.77
CA ILE A 147 6.02 10.50 3.38
C ILE A 147 5.87 9.73 2.06
N GLU A 148 4.89 8.86 1.94
CA GLU A 148 4.68 8.08 0.71
C GLU A 148 4.54 9.00 -0.51
N ILE A 149 3.68 10.02 -0.42
CA ILE A 149 3.48 10.98 -1.49
C ILE A 149 4.74 11.80 -1.76
N GLY A 150 5.36 12.34 -0.69
CA GLY A 150 6.55 13.19 -0.79
C GLY A 150 7.77 12.44 -1.32
N CYS A 151 8.02 11.23 -0.83
CA CYS A 151 9.14 10.41 -1.27
C CYS A 151 8.97 9.94 -2.72
N ASN A 152 7.77 9.54 -3.12
CA ASN A 152 7.49 9.21 -4.53
C ASN A 152 7.76 10.41 -5.45
N ALA A 153 7.41 11.63 -4.98
CA ALA A 153 7.63 12.85 -5.76
C ALA A 153 9.12 13.20 -5.93
N ILE A 154 9.96 12.96 -4.91
CA ILE A 154 11.38 13.35 -4.94
C ILE A 154 12.33 12.20 -5.29
N ALA A 155 11.88 10.95 -5.21
CA ALA A 155 12.74 9.78 -5.40
C ALA A 155 13.45 9.79 -6.77
N GLY A 156 12.73 10.11 -7.85
CA GLY A 156 13.32 10.19 -9.17
C GLY A 156 14.41 11.27 -9.26
N VAL A 157 14.18 12.44 -8.68
CA VAL A 157 15.17 13.52 -8.63
C VAL A 157 16.40 13.07 -7.85
N LEU A 158 16.22 12.37 -6.73
CA LEU A 158 17.33 11.85 -5.95
C LEU A 158 18.12 10.78 -6.71
N ILE A 159 17.46 9.89 -7.45
CA ILE A 159 18.14 8.88 -8.28
C ILE A 159 19.05 9.57 -9.31
N VAL A 160 18.56 10.64 -9.96
CA VAL A 160 19.37 11.44 -10.91
C VAL A 160 20.54 12.12 -10.21
N ALA A 161 20.29 12.74 -9.05
CA ALA A 161 21.29 13.57 -8.37
C ALA A 161 22.42 12.76 -7.73
N ILE A 162 22.12 11.62 -7.12
CA ILE A 162 23.08 10.83 -6.34
C ILE A 162 23.21 9.37 -6.77
N GLY A 163 22.40 8.93 -7.74
CA GLY A 163 22.34 7.54 -8.21
C GLY A 163 21.53 6.60 -7.32
N ALA A 164 20.97 5.55 -7.93
CA ALA A 164 20.13 4.59 -7.22
C ALA A 164 20.88 3.87 -6.08
N VAL A 165 22.15 3.50 -6.30
CA VAL A 165 23.00 2.82 -5.30
C VAL A 165 23.24 3.68 -4.06
N SER A 166 23.40 5.00 -4.23
CA SER A 166 23.62 5.92 -3.10
C SER A 166 22.38 6.03 -2.19
N ILE A 167 21.19 5.80 -2.73
CA ILE A 167 19.96 5.76 -1.93
C ILE A 167 19.99 4.60 -0.94
N TYR A 168 20.58 3.46 -1.29
CA TYR A 168 20.76 2.34 -0.34
C TYR A 168 21.68 2.70 0.84
N VAL A 169 22.71 3.54 0.60
CA VAL A 169 23.55 4.07 1.69
C VAL A 169 22.73 5.02 2.56
N LEU A 170 22.00 5.94 1.94
CA LEU A 170 21.15 6.89 2.65
C LEU A 170 20.11 6.18 3.53
N ASP A 171 19.45 5.16 2.98
CA ASP A 171 18.47 4.36 3.70
C ASP A 171 19.11 3.56 4.85
N SER A 172 20.28 2.96 4.62
CA SER A 172 21.05 2.29 5.68
C SER A 172 21.36 3.25 6.84
N VAL A 173 21.76 4.48 6.56
CA VAL A 173 21.98 5.51 7.59
C VAL A 173 20.69 5.84 8.32
N MET A 174 19.58 5.99 7.61
CA MET A 174 18.26 6.24 8.22
C MET A 174 17.84 5.10 9.16
N PHE A 175 18.07 3.85 8.77
CA PHE A 175 17.81 2.69 9.65
C PHE A 175 18.73 2.66 10.86
N LEU A 176 20.02 3.00 10.72
CA LEU A 176 20.94 3.11 11.86
C LEU A 176 20.47 4.18 12.84
N ILE A 177 20.11 5.36 12.37
CA ILE A 177 19.57 6.44 13.22
C ILE A 177 18.25 5.98 13.87
N GLY A 178 17.39 5.31 13.11
CA GLY A 178 16.15 4.70 13.62
C GLY A 178 16.42 3.71 14.75
N ALA A 179 17.41 2.82 14.60
CA ALA A 179 17.83 1.88 15.64
C ALA A 179 18.34 2.60 16.90
N ILE A 180 19.10 3.68 16.72
CA ILE A 180 19.57 4.53 17.84
C ILE A 180 18.36 5.15 18.55
N LEU A 181 17.40 5.72 17.84
CA LEU A 181 16.19 6.29 18.43
C LEU A 181 15.38 5.23 19.18
N PHE A 182 15.23 4.03 18.62
CA PHE A 182 14.55 2.92 19.30
C PHE A 182 15.34 2.38 20.50
N SER A 183 16.64 2.57 20.56
CA SER A 183 17.43 2.21 21.74
C SER A 183 17.08 3.04 22.98
N PHE A 184 16.56 4.26 22.79
CA PHE A 184 16.07 5.10 23.88
C PHE A 184 14.65 4.80 24.32
N LEU A 185 13.91 3.94 23.59
CA LEU A 185 12.54 3.55 23.96
C LEU A 185 12.56 2.78 25.31
N ARG A 186 11.70 3.20 26.20
CA ARG A 186 11.35 2.46 27.42
C ARG A 186 9.93 1.94 27.26
N VAL A 187 9.78 0.83 26.57
CA VAL A 187 8.51 0.10 26.49
C VAL A 187 8.40 -0.71 27.78
N PRO A 188 7.40 -0.46 28.63
CA PRO A 188 7.15 -1.33 29.79
C PRO A 188 7.04 -2.78 29.27
N ALA A 189 7.68 -3.71 29.98
CA ALA A 189 7.47 -5.11 29.64
C ALA A 189 5.96 -5.37 29.76
N ALA A 190 5.35 -5.80 28.67
CA ALA A 190 3.97 -6.24 28.73
C ALA A 190 3.88 -7.22 29.92
N PRO A 191 2.91 -7.08 30.81
CA PRO A 191 2.74 -8.04 31.88
C PRO A 191 2.74 -9.41 31.19
N LYS A 192 3.66 -10.29 31.59
CA LYS A 192 3.65 -11.68 31.13
C LYS A 192 2.23 -12.14 31.34
N LYS A 193 1.42 -12.18 30.27
CA LYS A 193 0.14 -12.84 30.34
C LYS A 193 0.48 -14.22 30.85
N THR A 194 0.24 -14.40 32.14
CA THR A 194 0.31 -15.71 32.79
C THR A 194 -0.39 -16.63 31.83
N SER A 195 0.34 -17.62 31.41
CA SER A 195 0.02 -18.62 30.41
C SER A 195 -1.30 -19.36 30.74
N THR A 196 -2.39 -18.64 30.60
CA THR A 196 -3.71 -19.22 30.49
C THR A 196 -4.13 -18.96 29.06
N GLU A 197 -4.03 -20.01 28.28
CA GLU A 197 -4.28 -20.09 26.84
C GLU A 197 -3.23 -19.40 25.94
N GLY A 198 -2.06 -20.03 25.83
CA GLY A 198 -1.26 -19.96 24.63
C GLY A 198 -2.11 -20.52 23.48
N LYS A 199 -2.93 -19.65 22.86
CA LYS A 199 -3.62 -20.05 21.63
C LYS A 199 -2.53 -20.52 20.67
N SER A 200 -2.49 -21.83 20.45
CA SER A 200 -1.55 -22.46 19.52
C SER A 200 -1.59 -21.65 18.22
N LEU A 201 -0.47 -21.49 17.51
CA LEU A 201 -0.43 -20.89 16.17
C LEU A 201 -1.57 -21.45 15.30
N LYS A 202 -1.90 -22.73 15.46
CA LYS A 202 -3.02 -23.40 14.81
C LYS A 202 -4.38 -22.81 15.20
N THR A 203 -4.58 -22.47 16.46
CA THR A 203 -5.83 -21.83 16.95
C THR A 203 -5.92 -20.38 16.45
N PHE A 204 -4.81 -19.65 16.41
CA PHE A 204 -4.75 -18.29 15.83
C PHE A 204 -5.10 -18.32 14.34
N ILE A 205 -4.46 -19.17 13.55
CA ILE A 205 -4.74 -19.31 12.11
C ILE A 205 -6.20 -19.70 11.88
N ARG A 206 -6.77 -20.61 12.69
CA ARG A 206 -8.18 -21.01 12.60
C ARG A 206 -9.13 -19.86 12.94
N THR A 207 -8.87 -19.11 14.02
CA THR A 207 -9.71 -17.96 14.43
C THR A 207 -9.64 -16.88 13.36
N TYR A 208 -8.43 -16.52 12.92
CA TYR A 208 -8.24 -15.56 11.84
C TYR A 208 -8.91 -16.00 10.53
N GLY A 209 -8.75 -17.29 10.17
CA GLY A 209 -9.43 -17.86 9.00
C GLY A 209 -10.95 -17.76 9.08
N ASN A 210 -11.54 -17.95 10.26
CA ASN A 210 -12.97 -17.77 10.49
C ASN A 210 -13.39 -16.31 10.37
N GLU A 211 -12.63 -15.37 10.96
CA GLU A 211 -12.89 -13.93 10.87
C GLU A 211 -12.76 -13.42 9.43
N LEU A 212 -11.74 -13.89 8.71
CA LEU A 212 -11.55 -13.60 7.29
C LEU A 212 -12.71 -14.14 6.47
N LYS A 213 -13.14 -15.38 6.73
CA LYS A 213 -14.28 -16.01 6.06
C LYS A 213 -15.58 -15.22 6.31
N GLU A 214 -15.79 -14.72 7.52
CA GLU A 214 -16.94 -13.88 7.85
C GLU A 214 -16.86 -12.53 7.09
N GLY A 215 -15.70 -11.86 7.10
CA GLY A 215 -15.47 -10.64 6.30
C GLY A 215 -15.71 -10.88 4.80
N ILE A 216 -15.18 -11.98 4.27
CA ILE A 216 -15.39 -12.40 2.88
C ILE A 216 -16.87 -12.64 2.60
N SER A 217 -17.62 -13.30 3.50
CA SER A 217 -19.05 -13.57 3.29
C SER A 217 -19.87 -12.27 3.11
N VAL A 218 -19.52 -11.21 3.82
CA VAL A 218 -20.12 -9.87 3.63
C VAL A 218 -19.75 -9.29 2.26
N LEU A 219 -18.49 -9.44 1.84
CA LEU A 219 -18.01 -8.97 0.54
C LEU A 219 -18.66 -9.73 -0.65
N PHE A 220 -19.10 -10.98 -0.44
CA PHE A 220 -19.88 -11.74 -1.43
C PHE A 220 -21.34 -11.29 -1.55
N ASN A 221 -21.75 -10.20 -0.87
CA ASN A 221 -22.99 -9.52 -1.24
C ASN A 221 -22.95 -9.17 -2.72
N LYS A 222 -24.08 -9.38 -3.42
CA LYS A 222 -24.18 -9.29 -4.88
C LYS A 222 -23.64 -7.96 -5.47
N THR A 223 -23.74 -6.87 -4.74
CA THR A 223 -23.27 -5.55 -5.17
C THR A 223 -21.79 -5.32 -4.79
N LEU A 224 -21.40 -5.66 -3.55
CA LEU A 224 -20.03 -5.50 -3.10
C LEU A 224 -19.05 -6.41 -3.85
N SER A 225 -19.46 -7.64 -4.20
CA SER A 225 -18.62 -8.55 -4.98
C SER A 225 -18.29 -8.01 -6.37
N LYS A 226 -19.23 -7.33 -7.04
CA LYS A 226 -18.98 -6.71 -8.35
C LYS A 226 -18.01 -5.53 -8.25
N LEU A 227 -18.15 -4.71 -7.19
CA LEU A 227 -17.18 -3.65 -6.91
C LEU A 227 -15.81 -4.22 -6.59
N LEU A 228 -15.74 -5.28 -5.77
CA LEU A 228 -14.50 -5.94 -5.40
C LEU A 228 -13.78 -6.53 -6.61
N ILE A 229 -14.49 -7.20 -7.51
CA ILE A 229 -13.92 -7.74 -8.76
C ILE A 229 -13.32 -6.62 -9.61
N GLY A 230 -14.01 -5.49 -9.73
CA GLY A 230 -13.45 -4.31 -10.43
C GLY A 230 -12.19 -3.79 -9.76
N VAL A 231 -12.20 -3.67 -8.43
CA VAL A 231 -11.00 -3.24 -7.65
C VAL A 231 -9.84 -4.23 -7.80
N ILE A 232 -10.10 -5.54 -7.81
CA ILE A 232 -9.11 -6.59 -8.09
C ILE A 232 -8.49 -6.36 -9.48
N GLY A 233 -9.32 -6.12 -10.50
CA GLY A 233 -8.85 -5.81 -11.86
C GLY A 233 -7.98 -4.56 -11.92
N ILE A 234 -8.38 -3.48 -11.24
CA ILE A 234 -7.63 -2.23 -11.16
C ILE A 234 -6.28 -2.44 -10.44
N ASN A 235 -6.26 -3.17 -9.32
CA ASN A 235 -5.02 -3.48 -8.61
C ASN A 235 -4.07 -4.36 -9.45
N LEU A 236 -4.63 -5.33 -10.18
CA LEU A 236 -3.83 -6.18 -11.07
C LEU A 236 -3.10 -5.35 -12.14
N VAL A 237 -3.82 -4.48 -12.83
CA VAL A 237 -3.19 -3.61 -13.85
C VAL A 237 -2.35 -2.50 -13.25
N GLY A 238 -2.67 -2.06 -12.03
CA GLY A 238 -1.83 -1.14 -11.24
C GLY A 238 -0.46 -1.76 -10.94
N GLY A 239 -0.44 -3.03 -10.50
CA GLY A 239 0.80 -3.79 -10.31
C GLY A 239 1.57 -3.98 -11.62
N ALA A 240 0.88 -4.30 -12.71
CA ALA A 240 1.50 -4.42 -14.03
C ALA A 240 2.15 -3.11 -14.49
N THR A 241 1.45 -1.99 -14.35
CA THR A 241 1.98 -0.67 -14.72
C THR A 241 3.18 -0.28 -13.88
N PHE A 242 3.11 -0.50 -12.56
CA PHE A 242 4.19 -0.13 -11.64
C PHE A 242 5.55 -0.74 -12.06
N VAL A 243 5.56 -2.02 -12.44
CA VAL A 243 6.80 -2.73 -12.78
C VAL A 243 7.34 -2.45 -14.17
N VAL A 244 6.50 -2.00 -15.10
CA VAL A 244 6.95 -1.62 -16.46
C VAL A 244 7.28 -0.13 -16.58
N LEU A 245 6.98 0.66 -15.55
CA LEU A 245 7.19 2.10 -15.55
C LEU A 245 8.67 2.50 -15.73
N PRO A 246 9.68 1.83 -15.10
CA PRO A 246 11.08 2.10 -15.37
C PRO A 246 11.44 1.93 -16.85
N ALA A 247 11.04 0.80 -17.46
CA ALA A 247 11.29 0.51 -18.87
C ALA A 247 10.62 1.53 -19.82
N PHE A 248 9.40 1.94 -19.49
CA PHE A 248 8.70 2.98 -20.24
C PHE A 248 9.41 4.34 -20.13
N SER A 249 9.89 4.66 -18.94
CA SER A 249 10.60 5.91 -18.68
C SER A 249 11.94 5.96 -19.40
N ASP A 250 12.67 4.85 -19.40
CA ASP A 250 13.93 4.72 -20.15
C ASP A 250 13.72 4.95 -21.66
N TYR A 251 12.66 4.35 -22.23
CA TYR A 251 12.23 4.59 -23.61
C TYR A 251 11.90 6.06 -23.90
N LYS A 252 11.36 6.82 -22.91
CA LYS A 252 10.92 8.23 -23.06
C LYS A 252 11.99 9.25 -22.71
N GLY A 253 13.13 8.86 -22.14
CA GLY A 253 14.23 9.77 -21.84
C GLY A 253 14.98 9.52 -20.54
N GLY A 254 14.75 8.38 -19.89
CA GLY A 254 15.58 7.95 -18.75
C GLY A 254 14.93 8.11 -17.37
N VAL A 255 15.77 8.08 -16.34
CA VAL A 255 15.35 8.07 -14.92
C VAL A 255 14.64 9.34 -14.48
N GLU A 256 14.92 10.48 -15.11
CA GLU A 256 14.22 11.74 -14.86
C GLU A 256 12.73 11.60 -15.14
N ILE A 257 12.38 10.92 -16.24
CA ILE A 257 10.99 10.69 -16.63
C ILE A 257 10.30 9.75 -15.64
N TYR A 258 11.03 8.76 -15.13
CA TYR A 258 10.53 7.89 -14.06
C TYR A 258 10.15 8.69 -12.83
N GLY A 259 11.01 9.59 -12.39
CA GLY A 259 10.73 10.50 -11.28
C GLY A 259 9.55 11.41 -11.53
N PHE A 260 9.45 12.03 -12.73
CA PHE A 260 8.33 12.90 -13.07
C PHE A 260 7.00 12.14 -13.15
N LEU A 261 6.97 10.91 -13.63
CA LEU A 261 5.76 10.09 -13.65
C LEU A 261 5.30 9.71 -12.24
N LEU A 262 6.20 9.33 -11.35
CA LEU A 262 5.88 9.05 -9.94
C LEU A 262 5.39 10.31 -9.22
N MET A 263 6.03 11.46 -9.46
CA MET A 263 5.60 12.75 -8.93
C MET A 263 4.20 13.12 -9.43
N ALA A 264 3.94 12.99 -10.74
CA ALA A 264 2.64 13.27 -11.33
C ALA A 264 1.54 12.35 -10.79
N GLN A 265 1.84 11.06 -10.62
CA GLN A 265 0.96 10.08 -9.97
C GLN A 265 0.57 10.52 -8.56
N ALA A 266 1.57 10.85 -7.74
CA ALA A 266 1.37 11.28 -6.36
C ALA A 266 0.58 12.60 -6.30
N ALA A 267 0.95 13.58 -7.12
CA ALA A 267 0.26 14.88 -7.21
C ALA A 267 -1.19 14.73 -7.67
N GLY A 268 -1.45 13.90 -8.70
CA GLY A 268 -2.79 13.63 -9.20
C GLY A 268 -3.68 12.99 -8.14
N SER A 269 -3.20 11.93 -7.49
CA SER A 269 -3.92 11.23 -6.42
C SER A 269 -4.21 12.15 -5.22
N LEU A 270 -3.22 12.91 -4.77
CA LEU A 270 -3.37 13.86 -3.67
C LEU A 270 -4.39 14.96 -4.02
N THR A 271 -4.27 15.55 -5.22
CA THR A 271 -5.20 16.58 -5.70
C THR A 271 -6.63 16.04 -5.74
N GLY A 272 -6.82 14.80 -6.23
CA GLY A 272 -8.12 14.14 -6.23
C GLY A 272 -8.69 13.97 -4.83
N ALA A 273 -7.87 13.50 -3.88
CA ALA A 273 -8.29 13.35 -2.50
C ALA A 273 -8.67 14.68 -1.85
N LEU A 274 -7.88 15.74 -2.06
CA LEU A 274 -8.13 17.08 -1.53
C LEU A 274 -9.36 17.74 -2.14
N LEU A 275 -9.65 17.50 -3.42
CA LEU A 275 -10.83 18.03 -4.10
C LEU A 275 -12.12 17.33 -3.69
N THR A 276 -12.07 16.09 -3.22
CA THR A 276 -13.26 15.26 -2.91
C THR A 276 -14.30 15.97 -2.06
N PRO A 277 -13.97 16.66 -0.93
CA PRO A 277 -14.97 17.34 -0.11
C PRO A 277 -15.66 18.51 -0.82
N TYR A 278 -15.00 19.14 -1.79
CA TYR A 278 -15.52 20.31 -2.51
C TYR A 278 -16.42 19.94 -3.69
N LEU A 279 -16.26 18.74 -4.25
CA LEU A 279 -17.01 18.27 -5.43
C LEU A 279 -18.45 17.88 -5.12
N LYS A 280 -18.85 17.83 -3.82
CA LYS A 280 -20.22 17.49 -3.37
C LYS A 280 -20.78 16.23 -4.04
N LEU A 281 -19.92 15.21 -4.19
CA LEU A 281 -20.22 13.97 -4.91
C LEU A 281 -21.31 13.14 -4.22
N GLU A 282 -21.60 13.41 -2.96
CA GLU A 282 -22.71 12.82 -2.20
C GLU A 282 -24.10 13.10 -2.81
N ARG A 283 -24.23 14.09 -3.69
CA ARG A 283 -25.46 14.40 -4.42
C ARG A 283 -25.76 13.42 -5.55
N PHE A 284 -24.72 12.72 -6.02
CA PHE A 284 -24.81 11.78 -7.13
C PHE A 284 -24.84 10.35 -6.62
N GLY A 285 -25.45 9.45 -7.39
CA GLY A 285 -25.36 8.01 -7.11
C GLY A 285 -23.93 7.52 -7.24
N LEU A 286 -23.44 6.84 -6.20
CA LEU A 286 -22.05 6.39 -6.11
C LEU A 286 -21.61 5.56 -7.31
N GLY A 287 -22.46 4.67 -7.81
CA GLY A 287 -22.14 3.83 -8.94
C GLY A 287 -21.78 4.62 -10.20
N LYS A 288 -22.50 5.72 -10.47
CA LYS A 288 -22.18 6.60 -11.58
C LYS A 288 -20.88 7.36 -11.37
N VAL A 289 -20.65 7.84 -10.13
CA VAL A 289 -19.39 8.54 -9.78
C VAL A 289 -18.19 7.62 -10.01
N TYR A 290 -18.24 6.39 -9.50
CA TYR A 290 -17.18 5.41 -9.74
C TYR A 290 -17.00 5.07 -11.22
N ALA A 291 -18.10 4.80 -11.94
CA ALA A 291 -18.04 4.46 -13.35
C ALA A 291 -17.37 5.55 -14.17
N TYR A 292 -17.82 6.80 -14.06
CA TYR A 292 -17.22 7.92 -14.78
C TYR A 292 -15.79 8.22 -14.36
N ALA A 293 -15.48 8.14 -13.06
CA ALA A 293 -14.13 8.34 -12.56
C ALA A 293 -13.13 7.35 -13.19
N PHE A 294 -13.47 6.07 -13.23
CA PHE A 294 -12.58 5.06 -13.82
C PHE A 294 -12.58 5.09 -15.35
N MET A 295 -13.68 5.46 -15.99
CA MET A 295 -13.69 5.69 -17.44
C MET A 295 -12.74 6.83 -17.83
N VAL A 296 -12.83 7.98 -17.16
CA VAL A 296 -11.93 9.12 -17.41
C VAL A 296 -10.48 8.73 -17.11
N SER A 297 -10.22 8.08 -15.98
CA SER A 297 -8.90 7.57 -15.62
C SER A 297 -8.34 6.64 -16.70
N GLY A 298 -9.10 5.65 -17.12
CA GLY A 298 -8.68 4.68 -18.13
C GLY A 298 -8.39 5.28 -19.50
N ILE A 299 -9.21 6.25 -19.95
CA ILE A 299 -8.99 6.99 -21.21
C ILE A 299 -7.68 7.79 -21.11
N LEU A 300 -7.54 8.61 -20.07
CA LEU A 300 -6.34 9.43 -19.88
C LEU A 300 -5.08 8.59 -19.78
N TRP A 301 -5.14 7.49 -19.06
CA TRP A 301 -4.01 6.55 -18.89
C TRP A 301 -3.62 5.92 -20.21
N SER A 302 -4.60 5.43 -21.02
CA SER A 302 -4.32 4.82 -22.31
C SER A 302 -3.78 5.81 -23.33
N VAL A 303 -4.35 7.03 -23.38
CA VAL A 303 -3.97 8.05 -24.36
C VAL A 303 -2.62 8.70 -24.03
N ALA A 304 -2.32 8.90 -22.73
CA ALA A 304 -1.08 9.54 -22.28
C ALA A 304 0.16 8.92 -22.93
N ILE A 305 0.21 7.59 -22.99
CA ILE A 305 1.39 6.81 -23.35
C ILE A 305 1.80 6.99 -24.83
N PHE A 306 0.83 7.28 -25.71
CA PHE A 306 1.09 7.46 -27.14
C PHE A 306 1.47 8.88 -27.53
N SER A 307 1.45 9.83 -26.58
CA SER A 307 1.89 11.19 -26.88
C SER A 307 3.36 11.24 -27.27
N PRO A 308 3.74 11.95 -28.33
CA PRO A 308 5.14 12.16 -28.69
C PRO A 308 5.85 13.09 -27.69
N TRP A 309 5.12 13.95 -26.99
CA TRP A 309 5.69 14.93 -26.06
C TRP A 309 5.73 14.40 -24.64
N THR A 310 6.91 14.24 -24.10
CA THR A 310 7.11 13.67 -22.76
C THR A 310 6.39 14.45 -21.64
N TRP A 311 6.40 15.79 -21.71
CA TRP A 311 5.69 16.61 -20.72
C TRP A 311 4.17 16.36 -20.75
N LEU A 312 3.59 16.07 -21.93
CA LEU A 312 2.15 15.75 -22.06
C LEU A 312 1.86 14.35 -21.51
N VAL A 313 2.77 13.40 -21.73
CA VAL A 313 2.70 12.05 -21.10
C VAL A 313 2.61 12.21 -19.59
N VAL A 314 3.54 12.96 -18.98
CA VAL A 314 3.61 13.16 -17.52
C VAL A 314 2.33 13.84 -17.00
N THR A 315 1.86 14.88 -17.70
CA THR A 315 0.64 15.61 -17.30
C THR A 315 -0.60 14.74 -17.37
N LEU A 316 -0.84 14.06 -18.49
CA LEU A 316 -2.01 13.20 -18.68
C LEU A 316 -1.97 12.00 -17.74
N TYR A 317 -0.78 11.43 -17.51
CA TYR A 317 -0.59 10.35 -16.55
C TYR A 317 -0.95 10.79 -15.13
N GLY A 318 -0.50 11.98 -14.71
CA GLY A 318 -0.89 12.55 -13.41
C GLY A 318 -2.40 12.80 -13.30
N LEU A 319 -3.02 13.38 -14.34
CA LEU A 319 -4.46 13.58 -14.38
C LEU A 319 -5.26 12.26 -14.32
N ALA A 320 -4.72 11.19 -14.88
CA ALA A 320 -5.33 9.86 -14.83
C ALA A 320 -5.43 9.30 -13.39
N TRP A 321 -4.57 9.72 -12.46
CA TRP A 321 -4.60 9.31 -11.06
C TRP A 321 -5.52 10.14 -10.16
N LEU A 322 -5.96 11.31 -10.64
CA LEU A 322 -6.87 12.19 -9.89
C LEU A 322 -8.20 11.50 -9.53
N PRO A 323 -8.89 10.80 -10.46
CA PRO A 323 -10.11 10.06 -10.12
C PRO A 323 -9.85 8.93 -9.09
N GLY A 324 -8.67 8.32 -9.13
CA GLY A 324 -8.25 7.32 -8.14
C GLY A 324 -8.18 7.87 -6.71
N GLY A 325 -7.64 9.08 -6.54
CA GLY A 325 -7.65 9.78 -5.26
C GLY A 325 -9.05 10.06 -4.72
N ILE A 326 -9.95 10.51 -5.60
CA ILE A 326 -11.36 10.75 -5.27
C ILE A 326 -12.04 9.45 -4.81
N THR A 327 -11.92 8.40 -5.61
CA THR A 327 -12.62 7.12 -5.37
C THR A 327 -12.10 6.40 -4.14
N ASN A 328 -10.83 6.56 -3.79
CA ASN A 328 -10.25 6.00 -2.56
C ASN A 328 -10.92 6.59 -1.30
N ILE A 329 -11.12 7.90 -1.26
CA ILE A 329 -11.83 8.54 -0.13
C ILE A 329 -13.28 8.06 -0.05
N LEU A 330 -13.95 7.97 -1.21
CA LEU A 330 -15.35 7.58 -1.26
C LEU A 330 -15.56 6.13 -0.83
N ILE A 331 -14.74 5.16 -1.27
CA ILE A 331 -14.91 3.75 -0.92
C ILE A 331 -14.77 3.52 0.58
N ASN A 332 -13.76 4.15 1.20
CA ASN A 332 -13.57 4.06 2.64
C ASN A 332 -14.79 4.61 3.41
N THR A 333 -15.33 5.75 2.97
CA THR A 333 -16.54 6.35 3.56
C THR A 333 -17.76 5.44 3.39
N VAL A 334 -17.95 4.84 2.23
CA VAL A 334 -19.05 3.92 1.90
C VAL A 334 -19.00 2.67 2.79
N LEU A 335 -17.84 2.04 2.91
CA LEU A 335 -17.67 0.86 3.76
C LEU A 335 -17.89 1.20 5.22
N GLN A 336 -17.37 2.34 5.70
CA GLN A 336 -17.55 2.78 7.10
C GLN A 336 -19.00 3.07 7.47
N LYS A 337 -19.80 3.61 6.54
CA LYS A 337 -21.22 3.90 6.76
C LYS A 337 -22.13 2.68 6.53
N GLY A 338 -21.76 1.83 5.57
CA GLY A 338 -22.63 0.75 5.08
C GLY A 338 -22.47 -0.59 5.81
N ILE A 339 -21.52 -0.68 6.77
CA ILE A 339 -21.20 -1.91 7.47
C ILE A 339 -21.21 -1.64 8.99
N PRO A 340 -21.82 -2.51 9.81
CA PRO A 340 -21.82 -2.38 11.26
C PRO A 340 -20.41 -2.32 11.83
N LYS A 341 -20.20 -1.47 12.84
CA LYS A 341 -18.88 -1.26 13.48
C LYS A 341 -18.19 -2.55 13.92
N LYS A 342 -18.95 -3.55 14.37
CA LYS A 342 -18.43 -4.87 14.80
C LYS A 342 -17.77 -5.66 13.65
N LEU A 343 -18.21 -5.46 12.41
CA LEU A 343 -17.73 -6.18 11.22
C LEU A 343 -16.74 -5.39 10.39
N LEU A 344 -16.59 -4.07 10.62
CA LEU A 344 -15.72 -3.20 9.82
C LEU A 344 -14.31 -3.74 9.70
N GLY A 345 -13.68 -4.11 10.83
CA GLY A 345 -12.31 -4.64 10.83
C GLY A 345 -12.18 -5.91 9.98
N ARG A 346 -13.14 -6.83 10.08
CA ARG A 346 -13.15 -8.09 9.30
C ARG A 346 -13.35 -7.85 7.82
N VAL A 347 -14.26 -6.94 7.46
CA VAL A 347 -14.56 -6.60 6.06
C VAL A 347 -13.39 -5.84 5.43
N PHE A 348 -12.81 -4.85 6.11
CA PHE A 348 -11.62 -4.16 5.61
C PHE A 348 -10.44 -5.12 5.45
N SER A 349 -10.17 -5.97 6.45
CA SER A 349 -9.11 -6.97 6.36
C SER A 349 -9.32 -7.92 5.17
N ALA A 350 -10.54 -8.40 4.98
CA ALA A 350 -10.90 -9.26 3.85
C ALA A 350 -10.75 -8.53 2.50
N ALA A 351 -11.24 -7.30 2.40
CA ALA A 351 -11.15 -6.49 1.18
C ALA A 351 -9.70 -6.20 0.80
N TYR A 352 -8.87 -5.77 1.76
CA TYR A 352 -7.45 -5.52 1.52
C TYR A 352 -6.69 -6.80 1.19
N SER A 353 -6.98 -7.92 1.84
CA SER A 353 -6.32 -9.20 1.55
C SER A 353 -6.65 -9.69 0.14
N VAL A 354 -7.93 -9.71 -0.21
CA VAL A 354 -8.39 -10.22 -1.52
C VAL A 354 -7.93 -9.29 -2.65
N SER A 355 -8.07 -7.98 -2.49
CA SER A 355 -7.64 -7.03 -3.53
C SER A 355 -6.11 -6.88 -3.59
N GLY A 356 -5.43 -7.05 -2.46
CA GLY A 356 -3.98 -6.95 -2.36
C GLY A 356 -3.23 -8.07 -3.08
N ILE A 357 -3.82 -9.27 -3.18
CA ILE A 357 -3.25 -10.40 -3.95
C ILE A 357 -3.10 -10.06 -5.44
N ALA A 358 -3.94 -9.19 -5.97
CA ALA A 358 -3.91 -8.81 -7.37
C ALA A 358 -2.63 -8.02 -7.75
N LEU A 359 -2.09 -7.22 -6.83
CA LEU A 359 -0.89 -6.43 -7.09
C LEU A 359 0.34 -7.27 -7.48
N PRO A 360 0.79 -8.27 -6.67
CA PRO A 360 1.94 -9.10 -7.05
C PRO A 360 1.69 -9.92 -8.30
N LEU A 361 0.47 -10.45 -8.49
CA LEU A 361 0.11 -11.17 -9.70
C LEU A 361 0.17 -10.25 -10.92
N GLY A 362 -0.35 -9.04 -10.79
CA GLY A 362 -0.24 -8.00 -11.82
C GLY A 362 1.21 -7.62 -12.13
N SER A 363 2.04 -7.49 -11.10
CA SER A 363 3.47 -7.21 -11.27
C SER A 363 4.16 -8.29 -12.08
N MET A 364 3.95 -9.56 -11.75
CA MET A 364 4.52 -10.67 -12.52
C MET A 364 3.99 -10.72 -13.96
N ALA A 365 2.66 -10.61 -14.13
CA ALA A 365 2.04 -10.60 -15.45
C ALA A 365 2.52 -9.40 -16.29
N GLY A 366 2.57 -8.20 -15.70
CA GLY A 366 3.04 -6.99 -16.37
C GLY A 366 4.50 -7.07 -16.78
N GLY A 367 5.35 -7.63 -15.91
CA GLY A 367 6.76 -7.86 -16.22
C GLY A 367 6.94 -8.79 -17.41
N VAL A 368 6.24 -9.93 -17.43
CA VAL A 368 6.26 -10.88 -18.54
C VAL A 368 5.70 -10.26 -19.83
N LEU A 369 4.51 -9.65 -19.77
CA LEU A 369 3.90 -9.00 -20.92
C LEU A 369 4.78 -7.88 -21.48
N GLY A 370 5.46 -7.12 -20.62
CA GLY A 370 6.36 -6.05 -21.04
C GLY A 370 7.53 -6.52 -21.92
N VAL A 371 8.00 -7.77 -21.73
CA VAL A 371 9.00 -8.38 -22.60
C VAL A 371 8.46 -8.66 -24.01
N TYR A 372 7.20 -9.15 -24.10
CA TYR A 372 6.63 -9.58 -25.40
C TYR A 372 6.03 -8.43 -26.21
N ILE A 373 5.33 -7.52 -25.56
CA ILE A 373 4.58 -6.45 -26.25
C ILE A 373 5.15 -5.04 -26.02
N GLY A 374 6.12 -4.90 -25.08
CA GLY A 374 6.70 -3.62 -24.70
C GLY A 374 5.92 -2.89 -23.60
N SER A 375 6.66 -2.10 -22.82
CA SER A 375 6.15 -1.39 -21.63
C SER A 375 5.00 -0.44 -21.94
N GLN A 376 5.06 0.29 -23.05
CA GLN A 376 4.02 1.22 -23.47
C GLN A 376 2.66 0.53 -23.70
N TYR A 377 2.64 -0.64 -24.32
CA TYR A 377 1.39 -1.37 -24.57
C TYR A 377 0.83 -2.00 -23.32
N VAL A 378 1.67 -2.43 -22.38
CA VAL A 378 1.20 -2.89 -21.06
C VAL A 378 0.49 -1.77 -20.33
N ILE A 379 1.04 -0.55 -20.33
CA ILE A 379 0.41 0.60 -19.67
C ILE A 379 -0.89 0.98 -20.40
N ALA A 380 -0.90 0.99 -21.74
CA ALA A 380 -2.11 1.26 -22.51
C ALA A 380 -3.22 0.24 -22.23
N LEU A 381 -2.90 -1.06 -22.21
CA LEU A 381 -3.84 -2.13 -21.86
C LEU A 381 -4.35 -1.99 -20.43
N SER A 382 -3.50 -1.57 -19.51
CA SER A 382 -3.90 -1.27 -18.13
C SER A 382 -4.98 -0.19 -18.09
N GLY A 383 -4.80 0.90 -18.84
CA GLY A 383 -5.82 1.95 -18.98
C GLY A 383 -7.12 1.43 -19.62
N ILE A 384 -7.02 0.57 -20.65
CA ILE A 384 -8.20 -0.05 -21.27
C ILE A 384 -8.96 -0.93 -20.27
N VAL A 385 -8.27 -1.71 -19.43
CA VAL A 385 -8.92 -2.52 -18.39
C VAL A 385 -9.64 -1.63 -17.38
N VAL A 386 -9.02 -0.52 -16.94
CA VAL A 386 -9.64 0.45 -16.03
C VAL A 386 -10.89 1.07 -16.68
N LEU A 387 -10.82 1.43 -17.96
CA LEU A 387 -11.96 1.91 -18.75
C LEU A 387 -13.08 0.87 -18.82
N CYS A 388 -12.75 -0.40 -19.10
CA CYS A 388 -13.71 -1.49 -19.16
C CYS A 388 -14.40 -1.72 -17.81
N VAL A 389 -13.67 -1.66 -16.71
CA VAL A 389 -14.26 -1.73 -15.35
C VAL A 389 -15.28 -0.61 -15.15
N GLY A 390 -14.93 0.63 -15.51
CA GLY A 390 -15.86 1.76 -15.45
C GLY A 390 -17.11 1.55 -16.32
N LEU A 391 -16.95 1.05 -17.55
CA LEU A 391 -18.05 0.74 -18.47
C LEU A 391 -18.95 -0.37 -17.90
N ILE A 392 -18.37 -1.45 -17.38
CA ILE A 392 -19.14 -2.55 -16.77
C ILE A 392 -19.98 -2.02 -15.60
N TRP A 393 -19.39 -1.17 -14.74
CA TRP A 393 -20.12 -0.58 -13.62
C TRP A 393 -21.23 0.39 -14.06
N LEU A 394 -21.07 1.05 -15.20
CA LEU A 394 -22.10 1.92 -15.77
C LEU A 394 -23.26 1.13 -16.39
N VAL A 395 -22.97 0.00 -17.07
CA VAL A 395 -23.97 -0.83 -17.75
C VAL A 395 -24.73 -1.70 -16.74
N ASP A 396 -24.04 -2.26 -15.74
CA ASP A 396 -24.68 -3.10 -14.74
C ASP A 396 -25.63 -2.29 -13.83
N LYS A 397 -26.91 -2.65 -13.84
CA LYS A 397 -27.96 -1.94 -13.09
C LYS A 397 -27.71 -1.89 -11.58
N GLN A 398 -27.07 -2.90 -11.01
CA GLN A 398 -26.83 -2.97 -9.56
C GLN A 398 -25.72 -2.02 -9.12
N THR A 399 -24.60 -2.03 -9.83
CA THR A 399 -23.49 -1.11 -9.54
C THR A 399 -23.84 0.32 -9.91
N ARG A 400 -24.47 0.55 -11.06
CA ARG A 400 -24.91 1.89 -11.49
C ARG A 400 -25.88 2.56 -10.51
N ASN A 401 -26.81 1.78 -9.95
CA ASN A 401 -27.85 2.28 -9.04
C ASN A 401 -27.43 2.21 -7.55
N LEU A 402 -26.13 2.15 -7.27
CA LEU A 402 -25.65 2.34 -5.90
C LEU A 402 -26.22 3.62 -5.29
N PRO A 403 -26.68 3.56 -4.03
CA PRO A 403 -27.31 4.70 -3.36
C PRO A 403 -26.34 5.86 -3.24
N LYS A 404 -26.87 7.05 -2.97
CA LYS A 404 -26.05 8.20 -2.59
C LYS A 404 -25.43 7.98 -1.22
N ILE A 405 -24.30 8.62 -0.95
CA ILE A 405 -23.58 8.48 0.34
C ILE A 405 -24.49 8.78 1.55
N ASN A 406 -25.43 9.73 1.38
CA ASN A 406 -26.35 10.11 2.44
C ASN A 406 -27.48 9.11 2.69
N GLU A 407 -27.72 8.21 1.75
CA GLU A 407 -28.74 7.15 1.81
C GLU A 407 -28.18 5.83 2.37
N ILE A 408 -26.85 5.74 2.53
CA ILE A 408 -26.17 4.55 3.06
C ILE A 408 -26.29 4.51 4.57
N ASN A 409 -26.73 3.37 5.10
CA ASN A 409 -26.81 3.03 6.51
C ASN A 409 -26.13 1.69 6.80
N GLU A 410 -25.97 1.35 8.08
CA GLU A 410 -25.23 0.15 8.54
C GLU A 410 -25.80 -1.19 8.03
N SER A 411 -27.01 -1.21 7.45
CA SER A 411 -27.65 -2.39 6.88
C SER A 411 -27.59 -2.44 5.36
N THR A 412 -27.05 -1.42 4.69
CA THR A 412 -27.12 -1.29 3.22
C THR A 412 -26.43 -2.45 2.48
N PHE A 413 -25.37 -3.00 3.03
CA PHE A 413 -24.59 -4.08 2.42
C PHE A 413 -24.71 -5.40 3.15
N ILE A 414 -25.51 -5.49 4.20
CA ILE A 414 -25.78 -6.76 4.88
C ILE A 414 -27.15 -7.25 4.42
N LYS A 415 -27.23 -8.48 3.95
CA LYS A 415 -28.51 -9.15 3.80
C LYS A 415 -29.12 -9.32 5.19
N ASP A 416 -30.43 -9.05 5.32
CA ASP A 416 -31.20 -9.37 6.52
C ASP A 416 -30.77 -10.76 7.03
N GLU A 417 -30.03 -10.79 8.13
CA GLU A 417 -29.89 -12.02 8.90
C GLU A 417 -31.30 -12.45 9.30
N PRO A 418 -31.64 -13.75 9.15
CA PRO A 418 -32.86 -14.24 9.74
C PRO A 418 -32.82 -13.85 11.24
N LYS A 419 -33.86 -13.15 11.71
CA LYS A 419 -34.05 -12.59 13.06
C LYS A 419 -33.79 -13.56 14.24
N GLN A 420 -33.24 -14.74 14.01
CA GLN A 420 -33.03 -15.79 15.00
C GLN A 420 -31.68 -15.72 15.73
N MET A 421 -30.70 -14.90 15.30
CA MET A 421 -29.39 -14.88 15.95
C MET A 421 -29.21 -13.80 17.03
N ILE A 422 -30.11 -12.83 17.10
CA ILE A 422 -30.05 -11.74 18.10
C ILE A 422 -30.72 -12.14 19.44
N LEU A 423 -31.53 -13.19 19.47
CA LEU A 423 -32.22 -13.64 20.66
C LEU A 423 -31.48 -14.69 21.51
N SER A 424 -30.34 -15.18 21.08
CA SER A 424 -29.56 -16.18 21.84
C SER A 424 -28.44 -15.60 22.73
N GLU A 425 -28.21 -14.29 22.73
CA GLU A 425 -27.21 -13.64 23.60
C GLU A 425 -27.84 -12.80 24.74
N THR A 426 -29.15 -12.91 24.97
CA THR A 426 -29.85 -12.23 26.09
C THR A 426 -30.52 -13.22 27.03
N VAL A 427 -29.98 -14.43 27.23
CA VAL A 427 -30.32 -15.31 28.34
C VAL A 427 -29.07 -15.71 29.09
#